data_0f4eeb6c5511ffbcd05b41e7674f5aaf
#
_entry.id   0f4eeb6c5511ffbcd05b41e7674f5aaf
#
_cell.length_a   1.000
_cell.length_b   1.000
_cell.length_c   1.000
_cell.angle_alpha   90.00
_cell.angle_beta   90.00
_cell.angle_gamma   90.00
#
_symmetry.space_group_name_H-M   'P 1'
#
loop_
_entity.id
_entity.type
_entity.pdbx_description
1 polymer ?
#
loop_
_entity_poly.entity_id
_entity_poly.type
_entity_poly.pdbx_seq_one_letter_code
_entity_poly.pdbx_strand_id
1 'polypeptide(L)'
;MIKELNKNYKLKLIERFNENNELLKIIDDLVIIDIKYFNFYNEIKNGLIMCNKYIAEDLNYIFTKLYENKYQIEKILLIDEYEFDDIKSMTDNNSSCFNFRKILNKNEYSKHAYGLAIDINPLYNPYVLKTGEKIILPVNGSKYANRDLEFEHKIDHNDLCYKLFK
;
A
#
# COMPACT_ATOMS: atom_id res chain seq x y z
N MET A 1 7.86 13.73 5.89
CA MET A 1 7.21 15.07 5.62
C MET A 1 5.95 14.82 4.80
N ILE A 2 4.80 15.43 5.17
CA ILE A 2 3.54 15.33 4.42
C ILE A 2 3.47 16.50 3.44
N LYS A 3 3.13 16.21 2.17
CA LYS A 3 3.09 17.20 1.07
C LYS A 3 1.80 17.02 0.28
N GLU A 4 1.17 18.12 -0.12
CA GLU A 4 0.08 18.10 -1.10
C GLU A 4 0.58 17.62 -2.47
N LEU A 5 -0.30 17.00 -3.25
CA LEU A 5 0.00 16.68 -4.63
C LEU A 5 0.16 17.99 -5.43
N ASN A 6 1.25 18.10 -6.17
CA ASN A 6 1.42 19.23 -7.08
C ASN A 6 0.43 19.12 -8.27
N LYS A 7 0.21 20.25 -8.94
CA LYS A 7 -0.76 20.36 -10.05
C LYS A 7 -0.48 19.36 -11.17
N ASN A 8 0.79 19.14 -11.52
CA ASN A 8 1.15 18.24 -12.63
C ASN A 8 0.83 16.77 -12.28
N TYR A 9 1.05 16.36 -11.01
CA TYR A 9 0.70 15.02 -10.59
C TYR A 9 -0.82 14.80 -10.55
N LYS A 10 -1.59 15.80 -10.09
CA LYS A 10 -3.07 15.76 -10.15
C LYS A 10 -3.55 15.59 -11.59
N LEU A 11 -3.02 16.38 -12.54
CA LEU A 11 -3.35 16.25 -13.95
C LEU A 11 -3.02 14.88 -14.52
N LYS A 12 -1.85 14.32 -14.19
CA LYS A 12 -1.47 12.95 -14.57
C LYS A 12 -2.49 11.91 -14.11
N LEU A 13 -2.97 12.00 -12.87
CA LEU A 13 -4.01 11.09 -12.35
C LEU A 13 -5.35 11.29 -13.09
N ILE A 14 -5.77 12.53 -13.29
CA ILE A 14 -7.04 12.85 -13.97
C ILE A 14 -7.03 12.28 -15.40
N GLU A 15 -5.97 12.52 -16.15
CA GLU A 15 -5.79 12.00 -17.52
C GLU A 15 -5.74 10.48 -17.53
N ARG A 16 -4.97 9.86 -16.61
CA ARG A 16 -4.82 8.40 -16.54
C ARG A 16 -6.15 7.69 -16.33
N PHE A 17 -7.04 8.29 -15.55
CA PHE A 17 -8.33 7.71 -15.19
C PHE A 17 -9.53 8.36 -15.89
N ASN A 18 -9.30 9.03 -17.03
CA ASN A 18 -10.32 9.61 -17.91
C ASN A 18 -11.30 10.52 -17.16
N GLU A 19 -10.79 11.44 -16.36
CA GLU A 19 -11.61 12.40 -15.59
C GLU A 19 -12.71 11.74 -14.74
N ASN A 20 -12.38 10.58 -14.16
CA ASN A 20 -13.34 9.79 -13.39
C ASN A 20 -13.93 10.59 -12.22
N ASN A 21 -15.24 10.67 -12.13
CA ASN A 21 -15.95 11.47 -11.13
C ASN A 21 -15.61 11.10 -9.67
N GLU A 22 -15.37 9.80 -9.36
CA GLU A 22 -14.99 9.39 -8.00
C GLU A 22 -13.56 9.84 -7.67
N LEU A 23 -12.64 9.80 -8.64
CA LEU A 23 -11.31 10.34 -8.46
C LEU A 23 -11.34 11.86 -8.23
N LEU A 24 -12.14 12.59 -9.03
CA LEU A 24 -12.26 14.05 -8.91
C LEU A 24 -12.77 14.49 -7.54
N LYS A 25 -13.60 13.69 -6.88
CA LYS A 25 -14.10 14.00 -5.53
C LYS A 25 -13.01 13.91 -4.45
N ILE A 26 -11.97 13.10 -4.65
CA ILE A 26 -10.98 12.80 -3.62
C ILE A 26 -9.58 13.31 -3.92
N ILE A 27 -9.33 13.79 -5.15
CA ILE A 27 -7.98 14.14 -5.60
C ILE A 27 -7.34 15.26 -4.77
N ASP A 28 -8.14 16.17 -4.22
CA ASP A 28 -7.68 17.25 -3.35
C ASP A 28 -7.47 16.79 -1.89
N ASP A 29 -7.91 15.58 -1.57
CA ASP A 29 -7.68 14.95 -0.26
C ASP A 29 -6.45 14.04 -0.28
N LEU A 30 -5.83 13.80 -1.45
CA LEU A 30 -4.64 12.98 -1.54
C LEU A 30 -3.38 13.80 -1.23
N VAL A 31 -2.51 13.20 -0.42
CA VAL A 31 -1.20 13.76 -0.03
C VAL A 31 -0.12 12.70 -0.20
N ILE A 32 1.14 13.15 -0.28
CA ILE A 32 2.32 12.26 -0.30
C ILE A 32 3.08 12.41 1.01
N ILE A 33 3.49 11.29 1.58
CA ILE A 33 4.34 11.21 2.77
C ILE A 33 5.73 10.71 2.36
N ASP A 34 6.77 11.44 2.73
CA ASP A 34 8.15 10.94 2.63
C ASP A 34 8.39 9.97 3.80
N ILE A 35 8.76 8.74 3.50
CA ILE A 35 8.98 7.67 4.46
C ILE A 35 10.45 7.25 4.45
N LYS A 36 11.06 7.14 5.65
CA LYS A 36 12.32 6.41 5.83
C LYS A 36 12.00 5.02 6.34
N TYR A 37 12.68 4.00 5.81
CA TYR A 37 12.49 2.63 6.21
C TYR A 37 13.77 1.81 6.09
N PHE A 38 13.84 0.65 6.76
CA PHE A 38 14.87 -0.36 6.54
C PHE A 38 14.35 -1.37 5.52
N ASN A 39 15.13 -1.64 4.47
CA ASN A 39 14.82 -2.71 3.54
C ASN A 39 15.23 -4.09 4.13
N PHE A 40 15.00 -5.16 3.40
CA PHE A 40 15.34 -6.53 3.83
C PHE A 40 16.84 -6.79 3.99
N TYR A 41 17.69 -5.88 3.49
CA TYR A 41 19.15 -5.93 3.67
C TYR A 41 19.64 -5.04 4.82
N ASN A 42 18.72 -4.55 5.67
CA ASN A 42 19.01 -3.57 6.74
C ASN A 42 19.63 -2.25 6.25
N GLU A 43 19.39 -1.89 5.00
CA GLU A 43 19.77 -0.61 4.45
C GLU A 43 18.67 0.41 4.66
N ILE A 44 19.04 1.65 4.98
CA ILE A 44 18.09 2.76 5.07
C ILE A 44 17.73 3.22 3.66
N LYS A 45 16.44 3.23 3.37
CA LYS A 45 15.87 3.72 2.12
C LYS A 45 14.87 4.85 2.39
N ASN A 46 14.61 5.62 1.34
CA ASN A 46 13.53 6.60 1.32
C ASN A 46 12.46 6.12 0.34
N GLY A 47 11.21 6.22 0.73
CA GLY A 47 10.06 5.87 -0.08
C GLY A 47 8.99 6.96 -0.04
N LEU A 48 7.98 6.83 -0.88
CA LEU A 48 6.85 7.73 -0.96
C LEU A 48 5.56 6.95 -0.82
N ILE A 49 4.67 7.40 0.06
CA ILE A 49 3.30 6.87 0.18
C ILE A 49 2.32 7.97 -0.19
N MET A 50 1.44 7.68 -1.14
CA MET A 50 0.27 8.51 -1.41
C MET A 50 -0.90 7.97 -0.61
N CYS A 51 -1.54 8.83 0.19
CA CYS A 51 -2.70 8.46 1.00
C CYS A 51 -3.69 9.62 1.12
N ASN A 52 -4.83 9.35 1.73
CA ASN A 52 -5.76 10.39 2.09
C ASN A 52 -5.21 11.24 3.25
N LYS A 53 -5.39 12.57 3.18
CA LYS A 53 -4.90 13.50 4.21
C LYS A 53 -5.46 13.18 5.61
N TYR A 54 -6.65 12.56 5.71
CA TYR A 54 -7.28 12.23 6.99
C TYR A 54 -6.52 11.16 7.80
N ILE A 55 -5.72 10.33 7.14
CA ILE A 55 -4.90 9.29 7.79
C ILE A 55 -3.39 9.56 7.70
N ALA A 56 -3.00 10.69 7.10
CA ALA A 56 -1.61 10.95 6.78
C ALA A 56 -0.71 11.10 8.02
N GLU A 57 -1.20 11.77 9.07
CA GLU A 57 -0.45 11.94 10.31
C GLU A 57 -0.31 10.60 11.05
N ASP A 58 -1.36 9.79 11.11
CA ASP A 58 -1.32 8.46 11.71
C ASP A 58 -0.32 7.55 10.97
N LEU A 59 -0.36 7.54 9.63
CA LEU A 59 0.60 6.80 8.83
C LEU A 59 2.03 7.29 9.05
N ASN A 60 2.25 8.61 9.06
CA ASN A 60 3.57 9.19 9.33
C ASN A 60 4.10 8.77 10.72
N TYR A 61 3.25 8.77 11.74
CA TYR A 61 3.59 8.28 13.08
C TYR A 61 3.95 6.79 13.06
N ILE A 62 3.11 5.95 12.46
CA ILE A 62 3.32 4.49 12.37
C ILE A 62 4.64 4.18 11.67
N PHE A 63 4.89 4.77 10.49
CA PHE A 63 6.14 4.54 9.77
C PHE A 63 7.37 5.06 10.51
N THR A 64 7.23 6.14 11.27
CA THR A 64 8.30 6.61 12.16
C THR A 64 8.61 5.55 13.23
N LYS A 65 7.59 4.97 13.86
CA LYS A 65 7.76 3.89 14.85
C LYS A 65 8.34 2.61 14.24
N LEU A 66 7.92 2.24 13.04
CA LEU A 66 8.51 1.11 12.31
C LEU A 66 10.00 1.36 12.03
N TYR A 67 10.36 2.56 11.57
CA TYR A 67 11.76 2.95 11.33
C TYR A 67 12.60 2.94 12.62
N GLU A 68 12.11 3.53 13.72
CA GLU A 68 12.81 3.55 15.04
C GLU A 68 13.10 2.12 15.53
N ASN A 69 12.23 1.16 15.24
CA ASN A 69 12.38 -0.25 15.61
C ASN A 69 13.08 -1.10 14.54
N LYS A 70 13.65 -0.49 13.49
CA LYS A 70 14.31 -1.19 12.37
C LYS A 70 13.44 -2.25 11.71
N TYR A 71 12.12 -2.01 11.69
CA TYR A 71 11.17 -2.90 11.03
C TYR A 71 11.43 -2.93 9.53
N GLN A 72 11.52 -4.13 8.96
CA GLN A 72 11.90 -4.30 7.57
C GLN A 72 10.71 -4.24 6.63
N ILE A 73 10.79 -3.36 5.65
CA ILE A 73 9.85 -3.26 4.53
C ILE A 73 10.69 -3.33 3.25
N GLU A 74 10.34 -4.24 2.34
CA GLU A 74 11.20 -4.44 1.17
C GLU A 74 11.24 -3.20 0.27
N LYS A 75 10.06 -2.62 0.00
CA LYS A 75 9.91 -1.55 -0.98
C LYS A 75 8.73 -0.62 -0.63
N ILE A 76 8.90 0.66 -0.86
CA ILE A 76 7.86 1.69 -0.72
C ILE A 76 7.97 2.64 -1.91
N LEU A 77 7.19 2.40 -2.95
CA LEU A 77 7.13 3.21 -4.17
C LEU A 77 5.67 3.60 -4.48
N LEU A 78 5.49 4.70 -5.17
CA LEU A 78 4.17 5.09 -5.67
C LEU A 78 3.69 4.09 -6.73
N ILE A 79 2.38 3.91 -6.84
CA ILE A 79 1.77 2.94 -7.76
C ILE A 79 2.01 3.27 -9.24
N ASP A 80 2.31 4.51 -9.57
CA ASP A 80 2.62 4.92 -10.93
C ASP A 80 3.98 4.39 -11.46
N GLU A 81 4.90 3.99 -10.57
CA GLU A 81 6.11 3.24 -10.95
C GLU A 81 5.76 1.84 -11.51
N TYR A 82 4.55 1.37 -11.24
CA TYR A 82 3.98 0.12 -11.76
C TYR A 82 2.88 0.35 -12.80
N GLU A 83 2.83 1.53 -13.42
CA GLU A 83 1.79 1.89 -14.40
C GLU A 83 0.37 1.76 -13.84
N PHE A 84 0.20 1.93 -12.52
CA PHE A 84 -1.04 1.72 -11.76
C PHE A 84 -1.55 0.26 -11.75
N ASP A 85 -0.67 -0.69 -12.02
CA ASP A 85 -0.97 -2.12 -11.98
C ASP A 85 -0.73 -2.68 -10.57
N ASP A 86 -1.83 -3.00 -9.89
CA ASP A 86 -1.83 -3.54 -8.53
C ASP A 86 -1.09 -4.89 -8.42
N ILE A 87 -1.29 -5.76 -9.41
CA ILE A 87 -0.67 -7.09 -9.42
C ILE A 87 0.84 -6.99 -9.61
N LYS A 88 1.32 -6.12 -10.51
CA LYS A 88 2.75 -5.85 -10.67
C LYS A 88 3.36 -5.34 -9.36
N SER A 89 2.71 -4.35 -8.73
CA SER A 89 3.16 -3.76 -7.48
C SER A 89 3.26 -4.80 -6.35
N MET A 90 2.20 -5.59 -6.13
CA MET A 90 2.19 -6.65 -5.11
C MET A 90 3.19 -7.78 -5.41
N THR A 91 3.34 -8.16 -6.69
CA THR A 91 4.30 -9.20 -7.13
C THR A 91 5.74 -8.80 -6.83
N ASP A 92 6.05 -7.50 -6.93
CA ASP A 92 7.35 -6.90 -6.60
C ASP A 92 7.48 -6.53 -5.11
N ASN A 93 6.57 -7.02 -4.27
CA ASN A 93 6.51 -6.78 -2.82
C ASN A 93 6.51 -5.30 -2.44
N ASN A 94 5.92 -4.44 -3.27
CA ASN A 94 5.82 -3.02 -3.00
C ASN A 94 4.72 -2.72 -1.98
N SER A 95 5.07 -2.07 -0.89
CA SER A 95 4.11 -1.56 0.10
C SER A 95 3.53 -0.24 -0.39
N SER A 96 2.20 -0.15 -0.48
CA SER A 96 1.52 1.01 -1.05
C SER A 96 0.14 1.25 -0.43
N CYS A 97 -0.35 2.49 -0.50
CA CYS A 97 -1.65 2.86 0.03
C CYS A 97 -2.64 3.22 -1.07
N PHE A 98 -2.45 4.34 -1.78
CA PHE A 98 -3.35 4.74 -2.84
C PHE A 98 -3.17 3.90 -4.10
N ASN A 99 -4.28 3.34 -4.59
CA ASN A 99 -4.39 2.73 -5.92
C ASN A 99 -5.83 2.83 -6.41
N PHE A 100 -6.08 3.63 -7.46
CA PHE A 100 -7.42 3.89 -7.95
C PHE A 100 -7.97 2.72 -8.77
N ARG A 101 -8.59 1.78 -8.09
CA ARG A 101 -9.17 0.57 -8.67
C ARG A 101 -10.43 0.10 -7.98
N LYS A 102 -11.21 -0.71 -8.67
CA LYS A 102 -12.36 -1.42 -8.09
C LYS A 102 -11.91 -2.65 -7.28
N ILE A 103 -12.78 -3.11 -6.41
CA ILE A 103 -12.62 -4.40 -5.73
C ILE A 103 -12.78 -5.51 -6.76
N LEU A 104 -11.93 -6.56 -6.63
CA LEU A 104 -11.99 -7.71 -7.53
C LEU A 104 -13.40 -8.29 -7.58
N ASN A 105 -13.95 -8.47 -8.80
CA ASN A 105 -15.27 -8.99 -9.08
C ASN A 105 -16.47 -8.17 -8.51
N LYS A 106 -16.23 -6.88 -8.18
CA LYS A 106 -17.27 -5.96 -7.72
C LYS A 106 -17.31 -4.67 -8.53
N ASN A 107 -18.46 -4.00 -8.51
CA ASN A 107 -18.58 -2.66 -9.12
C ASN A 107 -18.33 -1.52 -8.12
N GLU A 108 -17.72 -1.83 -6.99
CA GLU A 108 -17.38 -0.89 -5.91
C GLU A 108 -15.89 -0.55 -5.95
N TYR A 109 -15.53 0.67 -5.62
CA TYR A 109 -14.13 1.06 -5.46
C TYR A 109 -13.53 0.49 -4.17
N SER A 110 -12.27 0.05 -4.26
CA SER A 110 -11.49 -0.37 -3.09
C SER A 110 -11.23 0.80 -2.14
N LYS A 111 -11.00 0.53 -0.88
CA LYS A 111 -10.49 1.54 0.07
C LYS A 111 -9.15 2.13 -0.37
N HIS A 112 -8.33 1.37 -1.11
CA HIS A 112 -7.12 1.89 -1.75
C HIS A 112 -7.42 3.00 -2.75
N ALA A 113 -8.55 2.95 -3.47
CA ALA A 113 -8.95 4.01 -4.39
C ALA A 113 -9.17 5.36 -3.71
N TYR A 114 -9.49 5.34 -2.43
CA TYR A 114 -9.66 6.54 -1.60
C TYR A 114 -8.42 6.88 -0.78
N GLY A 115 -7.32 6.13 -0.92
CA GLY A 115 -6.12 6.30 -0.11
C GLY A 115 -6.33 5.98 1.38
N LEU A 116 -7.26 5.07 1.71
CA LEU A 116 -7.68 4.72 3.08
C LEU A 116 -7.36 3.27 3.47
N ALA A 117 -6.52 2.59 2.71
CA ALA A 117 -5.99 1.26 3.04
C ALA A 117 -4.54 1.17 2.61
N ILE A 118 -3.77 0.33 3.29
CA ILE A 118 -2.36 0.13 3.01
C ILE A 118 -2.02 -1.34 3.02
N ASP A 119 -1.19 -1.75 2.06
CA ASP A 119 -0.57 -3.07 2.01
C ASP A 119 0.90 -2.95 2.43
N ILE A 120 1.34 -3.77 3.38
CA ILE A 120 2.72 -3.85 3.84
C ILE A 120 3.30 -5.22 3.50
N ASN A 121 4.41 -5.24 2.75
CA ASN A 121 5.04 -6.46 2.27
C ASN A 121 4.03 -7.46 1.68
N PRO A 122 3.24 -7.08 0.65
CA PRO A 122 2.07 -7.84 0.18
C PRO A 122 2.41 -9.21 -0.41
N LEU A 123 3.65 -9.44 -0.86
CA LEU A 123 4.10 -10.76 -1.30
C LEU A 123 4.09 -11.77 -0.15
N TYR A 124 4.57 -11.35 1.03
CA TYR A 124 4.62 -12.16 2.26
C TYR A 124 3.31 -12.14 3.03
N ASN A 125 2.45 -11.16 2.78
CA ASN A 125 1.15 -10.99 3.40
C ASN A 125 0.05 -10.88 2.34
N PRO A 126 -0.15 -11.96 1.54
CA PRO A 126 -1.01 -11.91 0.39
C PRO A 126 -2.49 -11.74 0.76
N TYR A 127 -3.23 -11.08 -0.12
CA TYR A 127 -4.69 -11.06 -0.06
C TYR A 127 -5.24 -12.46 -0.37
N VAL A 128 -6.13 -12.97 0.49
CA VAL A 128 -6.78 -14.27 0.32
C VAL A 128 -8.29 -14.11 0.34
N LEU A 129 -8.93 -14.29 -0.81
CA LEU A 129 -10.39 -14.36 -0.92
C LEU A 129 -10.83 -15.81 -0.77
N LYS A 130 -11.70 -16.07 0.21
CA LYS A 130 -12.18 -17.44 0.58
C LYS A 130 -13.58 -17.74 0.06
N THR A 131 -14.24 -16.82 -0.65
CA THR A 131 -15.59 -16.98 -1.18
C THR A 131 -15.54 -17.47 -2.63
N GLY A 132 -16.13 -18.64 -2.92
CA GLY A 132 -16.05 -19.29 -4.23
C GLY A 132 -14.70 -19.99 -4.47
N GLU A 133 -14.11 -19.79 -5.64
CA GLU A 133 -12.75 -20.22 -5.89
C GLU A 133 -11.79 -19.40 -5.02
N LYS A 134 -10.85 -20.09 -4.34
CA LYS A 134 -9.83 -19.44 -3.52
C LYS A 134 -8.90 -18.62 -4.41
N ILE A 135 -8.93 -17.29 -4.26
CA ILE A 135 -8.05 -16.38 -4.97
C ILE A 135 -6.96 -15.90 -4.01
N ILE A 136 -5.70 -15.96 -4.44
CA ILE A 136 -4.55 -15.45 -3.70
C ILE A 136 -3.84 -14.43 -4.57
N LEU A 137 -3.64 -13.21 -4.05
CA LEU A 137 -2.95 -12.13 -4.76
C LEU A 137 -1.85 -11.53 -3.87
N PRO A 138 -0.63 -11.37 -4.39
CA PRO A 138 -0.18 -11.82 -5.71
C PRO A 138 -0.03 -13.36 -5.76
N VAL A 139 -0.12 -13.95 -6.95
CA VAL A 139 -0.07 -15.42 -7.13
C VAL A 139 1.23 -16.02 -6.62
N ASN A 140 2.37 -15.33 -6.83
CA ASN A 140 3.69 -15.76 -6.32
C ASN A 140 3.82 -15.69 -4.79
N GLY A 141 2.87 -15.04 -4.10
CA GLY A 141 2.72 -15.05 -2.65
C GLY A 141 1.97 -16.26 -2.08
N SER A 142 1.49 -17.19 -2.94
CA SER A 142 0.66 -18.33 -2.53
C SER A 142 1.28 -19.18 -1.42
N LYS A 143 2.59 -19.35 -1.40
CA LYS A 143 3.33 -20.09 -0.36
C LYS A 143 3.20 -19.46 1.03
N TYR A 144 2.90 -18.17 1.13
CA TYR A 144 2.73 -17.42 2.38
C TYR A 144 1.27 -17.31 2.81
N ALA A 145 0.33 -17.87 2.03
CA ALA A 145 -1.10 -17.81 2.33
C ALA A 145 -1.51 -18.73 3.50
N ASN A 146 -0.70 -19.76 3.82
CA ASN A 146 -0.90 -20.55 5.03
C ASN A 146 -0.30 -19.82 6.23
N ARG A 147 -1.16 -19.22 7.04
CA ARG A 147 -0.77 -18.37 8.19
C ARG A 147 -0.40 -19.18 9.45
N ASP A 148 -0.57 -20.51 9.43
CA ASP A 148 -0.12 -21.40 10.51
C ASP A 148 1.39 -21.67 10.45
N LEU A 149 2.01 -21.43 9.29
CA LEU A 149 3.44 -21.56 9.09
C LEU A 149 4.19 -20.34 9.60
N GLU A 150 5.39 -20.56 10.14
CA GLU A 150 6.33 -19.50 10.49
C GLU A 150 7.24 -19.19 9.30
N PHE A 151 7.37 -17.90 8.98
CA PHE A 151 8.26 -17.38 7.95
C PHE A 151 8.60 -15.91 8.21
N GLU A 152 9.71 -15.46 7.65
CA GLU A 152 10.15 -14.07 7.77
C GLU A 152 9.13 -13.09 7.16
N HIS A 153 9.04 -11.89 7.73
CA HIS A 153 8.14 -10.80 7.29
C HIS A 153 6.64 -11.12 7.35
N LYS A 154 6.25 -12.15 8.06
CA LYS A 154 4.84 -12.45 8.38
C LYS A 154 4.29 -11.40 9.32
N ILE A 155 3.17 -10.79 8.95
CA ILE A 155 2.43 -9.88 9.82
C ILE A 155 1.28 -10.65 10.46
N ASP A 156 1.34 -10.87 11.78
CA ASP A 156 0.29 -11.48 12.58
C ASP A 156 -0.05 -10.61 13.80
N HIS A 157 -0.89 -11.10 14.71
CA HIS A 157 -1.34 -10.33 15.89
C HIS A 157 -0.21 -9.97 16.88
N ASN A 158 0.93 -10.63 16.80
CA ASN A 158 2.11 -10.36 17.65
C ASN A 158 3.09 -9.40 16.98
N ASP A 159 2.96 -9.21 15.69
CA ASP A 159 3.84 -8.35 14.90
C ASP A 159 3.70 -6.87 15.29
N LEU A 160 4.83 -6.15 15.25
CA LEU A 160 4.86 -4.71 15.58
C LEU A 160 3.98 -3.89 14.64
N CYS A 161 4.06 -4.18 13.32
CA CYS A 161 3.28 -3.47 12.33
C CYS A 161 1.77 -3.60 12.62
N TYR A 162 1.29 -4.83 12.86
CA TYR A 162 -0.10 -5.06 13.24
C TYR A 162 -0.53 -4.26 14.47
N LYS A 163 0.31 -4.24 15.52
CA LYS A 163 0.00 -3.53 16.78
C LYS A 163 -0.09 -2.02 16.60
N LEU A 164 0.71 -1.46 15.69
CA LEU A 164 0.71 -0.02 15.42
C LEU A 164 -0.50 0.42 14.58
N PHE A 165 -1.04 -0.46 13.74
CA PHE A 165 -2.23 -0.19 12.92
C PHE A 165 -3.56 -0.47 13.64
N LYS A 166 -3.55 -1.04 14.84
CA LYS A 166 -4.73 -1.34 15.66
C LYS A 166 -5.03 -0.23 16.65
#